data_9994edac2ef66d4c0a68534dfc5d25a2
#
_entry.id   9994edac2ef66d4c0a68534dfc5d25a2
#
_cell.length_a   1.000
_cell.length_b   1.000
_cell.length_c   1.000
_cell.angle_alpha   90.00
_cell.angle_beta   90.00
_cell.angle_gamma   90.00
#
_symmetry.space_group_name_H-M   'P 1'
#
loop_
_entity.id
_entity.type
_entity.pdbx_description
1 polymer ?
#
loop_
_entity_poly.entity_id
_entity_poly.type
_entity_poly.pdbx_seq_one_letter_code
_entity_poly.pdbx_strand_id
1 'polypeptide(L)'
;MPLHVQIVTTLITGSVVFCLLLGLFGFLSHRSPQVLPPVPLFPNSNFLCIFSYFYTVCFGIIFAMFSIQSYMHQDANAAIDYDLTSFCINALCQIALYVPFLIIYLRLPSRNYPSSGGRKVCWILGFLLLMLIPGMVLEALKIPEWIAEITGAPVLQDVVTTIKDGTIEIKIAMVVMAVLVAPVTEEVYFRGFVYNILKKWTSPVPAAVASSFFFAIVHASLTQAIPLTLFALIQCWAYEKARSLWLPIVLHMLFNGTSCLAILFLID
;
A
#
# COMPACT_ATOMS: atom_id res chain seq x y z
N MET A 1 10.95 -11.30 -23.89
CA MET A 1 10.29 -10.47 -22.86
C MET A 1 11.41 -9.82 -22.06
N PRO A 2 11.43 -8.50 -21.86
CA PRO A 2 12.47 -7.80 -21.10
C PRO A 2 12.60 -8.35 -19.67
N LEU A 3 13.81 -8.27 -19.10
CA LEU A 3 14.10 -8.85 -17.77
C LEU A 3 13.19 -8.29 -16.68
N HIS A 4 12.97 -6.97 -16.67
CA HIS A 4 12.08 -6.33 -15.69
C HIS A 4 10.64 -6.84 -15.78
N VAL A 5 10.12 -7.09 -17.00
CA VAL A 5 8.77 -7.67 -17.20
C VAL A 5 8.68 -9.07 -16.60
N GLN A 6 9.72 -9.92 -16.81
CA GLN A 6 9.77 -11.25 -16.21
C GLN A 6 9.79 -11.19 -14.68
N ILE A 7 10.62 -10.31 -14.11
CA ILE A 7 10.72 -10.12 -12.66
C ILE A 7 9.37 -9.67 -12.09
N VAL A 8 8.78 -8.59 -12.63
CA VAL A 8 7.51 -8.07 -12.14
C VAL A 8 6.39 -9.09 -12.27
N THR A 9 6.26 -9.76 -13.40
CA THR A 9 5.24 -10.80 -13.60
C THR A 9 5.40 -11.94 -12.60
N THR A 10 6.64 -12.36 -12.32
CA THR A 10 6.93 -13.41 -11.33
C THR A 10 6.54 -12.94 -9.92
N LEU A 11 6.91 -11.71 -9.54
CA LEU A 11 6.59 -11.15 -8.23
C LEU A 11 5.07 -11.00 -8.03
N ILE A 12 4.35 -10.52 -9.06
CA ILE A 12 2.88 -10.39 -9.00
C ILE A 12 2.21 -11.77 -8.92
N THR A 13 2.69 -12.75 -9.69
CA THR A 13 2.20 -14.14 -9.58
C THR A 13 2.44 -14.70 -8.17
N GLY A 14 3.61 -14.45 -7.61
CA GLY A 14 3.93 -14.77 -6.21
C GLY A 14 2.99 -14.09 -5.22
N SER A 15 2.57 -12.85 -5.49
CA SER A 15 1.60 -12.11 -4.65
C SER A 15 0.22 -12.76 -4.66
N VAL A 16 -0.24 -13.29 -5.80
CA VAL A 16 -1.50 -14.05 -5.89
C VAL A 16 -1.42 -15.29 -5.00
N VAL A 17 -0.32 -16.06 -5.09
CA VAL A 17 -0.09 -17.23 -4.23
C VAL A 17 -0.05 -16.81 -2.77
N PHE A 18 0.62 -15.72 -2.44
CA PHE A 18 0.67 -15.17 -1.09
C PHE A 18 -0.72 -14.82 -0.54
N CYS A 19 -1.58 -14.17 -1.34
CA CYS A 19 -2.96 -13.86 -0.97
C CYS A 19 -3.80 -15.13 -0.74
N LEU A 20 -3.64 -16.15 -1.60
CA LEU A 20 -4.32 -17.44 -1.43
C LEU A 20 -3.90 -18.11 -0.11
N LEU A 21 -2.60 -18.10 0.19
CA LEU A 21 -2.08 -18.64 1.45
C LEU A 21 -2.57 -17.82 2.66
N LEU A 22 -2.58 -16.50 2.59
CA LEU A 22 -3.14 -15.64 3.64
C LEU A 22 -4.61 -15.98 3.93
N GLY A 23 -5.41 -16.14 2.87
CA GLY A 23 -6.82 -16.52 3.00
C GLY A 23 -6.99 -17.89 3.64
N LEU A 24 -6.24 -18.88 3.16
CA LEU A 24 -6.26 -20.24 3.69
C LEU A 24 -5.81 -20.27 5.16
N PHE A 25 -4.68 -19.70 5.47
CA PHE A 25 -4.17 -19.64 6.84
C PHE A 25 -5.10 -18.85 7.77
N GLY A 26 -5.63 -17.72 7.32
CA GLY A 26 -6.61 -16.96 8.05
C GLY A 26 -7.84 -17.79 8.39
N PHE A 27 -8.35 -18.56 7.42
CA PHE A 27 -9.48 -19.47 7.63
C PHE A 27 -9.16 -20.60 8.62
N LEU A 28 -7.99 -21.23 8.48
CA LEU A 28 -7.56 -22.31 9.38
C LEU A 28 -7.32 -21.82 10.82
N SER A 29 -6.74 -20.62 10.99
CA SER A 29 -6.45 -20.04 12.32
C SER A 29 -7.68 -19.60 13.08
N HIS A 30 -8.79 -19.37 12.39
CA HIS A 30 -10.04 -19.01 13.06
C HIS A 30 -10.50 -20.07 14.05
N ARG A 31 -10.07 -21.32 13.88
CA ARG A 31 -10.42 -22.46 14.73
C ARG A 31 -9.54 -22.64 15.97
N SER A 32 -8.43 -21.92 16.09
CA SER A 32 -7.53 -22.04 17.24
C SER A 32 -7.55 -20.76 18.09
N PRO A 33 -7.96 -20.84 19.37
CA PRO A 33 -7.87 -19.71 20.30
C PRO A 33 -6.40 -19.53 20.69
N GLN A 34 -5.71 -18.55 20.19
CA GLN A 34 -4.32 -18.21 20.55
C GLN A 34 -4.17 -16.70 20.76
N VAL A 35 -3.86 -16.35 21.91
CA VAL A 35 -2.69 -16.05 22.76
C VAL A 35 -2.18 -14.61 22.72
N LEU A 36 -2.51 -13.77 21.79
CA LEU A 36 -2.29 -12.32 21.90
C LEU A 36 -3.64 -11.64 21.78
N PRO A 37 -3.97 -10.65 22.65
CA PRO A 37 -5.15 -9.86 22.41
C PRO A 37 -4.98 -9.19 21.06
N PRO A 38 -5.70 -9.65 20.03
CA PRO A 38 -5.61 -8.98 18.74
C PRO A 38 -6.06 -7.55 18.97
N VAL A 39 -5.45 -6.60 18.29
CA VAL A 39 -6.21 -5.41 17.90
C VAL A 39 -7.45 -6.01 17.26
N PRO A 40 -8.67 -5.81 17.78
CA PRO A 40 -9.85 -6.55 17.36
C PRO A 40 -10.35 -6.03 16.03
N LEU A 41 -9.62 -6.34 14.95
CA LEU A 41 -10.00 -6.00 13.60
C LEU A 41 -10.85 -7.11 12.95
N PHE A 42 -11.01 -8.24 13.64
CA PHE A 42 -11.90 -9.29 13.16
C PHE A 42 -13.13 -9.36 14.07
N PRO A 43 -14.32 -9.14 13.50
CA PRO A 43 -15.56 -9.30 14.25
C PRO A 43 -15.67 -10.73 14.78
N ASN A 44 -16.25 -10.89 15.97
CA ASN A 44 -16.46 -12.19 16.59
C ASN A 44 -17.44 -13.11 15.82
N SER A 45 -18.05 -12.63 14.74
CA SER A 45 -18.93 -13.46 13.92
C SER A 45 -18.10 -14.27 12.91
N ASN A 46 -18.27 -15.58 12.91
CA ASN A 46 -17.64 -16.51 11.98
C ASN A 46 -17.82 -16.08 10.51
N PHE A 47 -19.00 -15.58 10.16
CA PHE A 47 -19.33 -15.12 8.80
C PHE A 47 -18.48 -13.93 8.35
N LEU A 48 -18.36 -12.89 9.17
CA LEU A 48 -17.59 -11.69 8.80
C LEU A 48 -16.08 -11.99 8.72
N CYS A 49 -15.58 -12.90 9.54
CA CYS A 49 -14.19 -13.36 9.43
C CYS A 49 -13.94 -14.12 8.14
N ILE A 50 -14.78 -15.10 7.81
CA ILE A 50 -14.68 -15.89 6.58
C ILE A 50 -14.80 -14.97 5.37
N PHE A 51 -15.77 -14.05 5.37
CA PHE A 51 -15.97 -13.06 4.32
C PHE A 51 -14.74 -12.16 4.16
N SER A 52 -14.15 -11.68 5.25
CA SER A 52 -12.94 -10.84 5.21
C SER A 52 -11.74 -11.60 4.62
N TYR A 53 -11.54 -12.88 4.96
CA TYR A 53 -10.48 -13.70 4.37
C TYR A 53 -10.70 -13.94 2.89
N PHE A 54 -11.91 -14.36 2.51
CA PHE A 54 -12.26 -14.59 1.11
C PHE A 54 -12.08 -13.30 0.28
N TYR A 55 -12.58 -12.18 0.80
CA TYR A 55 -12.46 -10.90 0.14
C TYR A 55 -11.01 -10.43 0.01
N THR A 56 -10.17 -10.66 1.03
CA THR A 56 -8.73 -10.36 0.99
C THR A 56 -8.04 -11.11 -0.14
N VAL A 57 -8.40 -12.39 -0.34
CA VAL A 57 -7.88 -13.20 -1.46
C VAL A 57 -8.36 -12.66 -2.81
N CYS A 58 -9.65 -12.43 -2.96
CA CYS A 58 -10.21 -11.89 -4.20
C CYS A 58 -9.61 -10.53 -4.55
N PHE A 59 -9.47 -9.65 -3.57
CA PHE A 59 -8.84 -8.35 -3.74
C PHE A 59 -7.39 -8.48 -4.22
N GLY A 60 -6.59 -9.32 -3.56
CA GLY A 60 -5.20 -9.53 -3.94
C GLY A 60 -5.06 -10.07 -5.37
N ILE A 61 -5.94 -10.99 -5.78
CA ILE A 61 -5.97 -11.53 -7.15
C ILE A 61 -6.34 -10.44 -8.16
N ILE A 62 -7.42 -9.71 -7.92
CA ILE A 62 -7.89 -8.64 -8.83
C ILE A 62 -6.82 -7.56 -8.94
N PHE A 63 -6.24 -7.14 -7.82
CA PHE A 63 -5.19 -6.13 -7.81
C PHE A 63 -3.95 -6.59 -8.58
N ALA A 64 -3.50 -7.85 -8.38
CA ALA A 64 -2.40 -8.43 -9.11
C ALA A 64 -2.68 -8.50 -10.63
N MET A 65 -3.89 -8.89 -11.03
CA MET A 65 -4.30 -8.90 -12.43
C MET A 65 -4.26 -7.50 -13.06
N PHE A 66 -4.75 -6.49 -12.33
CA PHE A 66 -4.71 -5.10 -12.76
C PHE A 66 -3.27 -4.60 -12.93
N SER A 67 -2.40 -4.91 -11.96
CA SER A 67 -0.99 -4.53 -12.01
C SER A 67 -0.26 -5.22 -13.18
N ILE A 68 -0.55 -6.50 -13.45
CA ILE A 68 -0.01 -7.20 -14.62
C ILE A 68 -0.49 -6.53 -15.91
N GLN A 69 -1.77 -6.26 -16.02
CA GLN A 69 -2.35 -5.65 -17.22
C GLN A 69 -1.75 -4.26 -17.47
N SER A 70 -1.71 -3.41 -16.46
CA SER A 70 -1.09 -2.09 -16.53
C SER A 70 0.37 -2.18 -16.97
N TYR A 71 1.13 -3.11 -16.39
CA TYR A 71 2.54 -3.31 -16.70
C TYR A 71 2.78 -3.88 -18.12
N MET A 72 1.91 -4.76 -18.60
CA MET A 72 2.02 -5.35 -19.94
C MET A 72 1.67 -4.36 -21.06
N HIS A 73 0.86 -3.33 -20.74
CA HIS A 73 0.51 -2.25 -21.66
C HIS A 73 1.51 -1.08 -21.64
N GLN A 74 2.53 -1.12 -20.78
CA GLN A 74 3.66 -0.20 -20.84
C GLN A 74 4.56 -0.52 -22.04
N ASP A 75 4.07 -0.29 -23.26
CA ASP A 75 4.96 -0.13 -24.40
C ASP A 75 5.78 1.14 -24.18
N ALA A 76 7.10 1.00 -24.22
CA ALA A 76 8.08 2.01 -23.84
C ALA A 76 7.98 3.35 -24.62
N ASN A 77 7.02 3.51 -25.51
CA ASN A 77 6.82 4.69 -26.36
C ASN A 77 5.36 5.18 -26.44
N ALA A 78 4.41 4.56 -25.80
CA ALA A 78 3.05 5.07 -25.74
C ALA A 78 2.88 5.86 -24.45
N ALA A 79 2.86 7.18 -24.53
CA ALA A 79 2.28 8.00 -23.48
C ALA A 79 0.87 7.42 -23.21
N ILE A 80 0.62 6.91 -22.02
CA ILE A 80 -0.71 6.41 -21.66
C ILE A 80 -1.61 7.62 -21.67
N ASP A 81 -2.40 7.76 -22.73
CA ASP A 81 -3.43 8.78 -22.81
C ASP A 81 -4.54 8.40 -21.84
N TYR A 82 -4.39 8.80 -20.58
CA TYR A 82 -5.40 8.63 -19.57
C TYR A 82 -6.56 9.56 -19.86
N ASP A 83 -7.53 9.08 -20.62
CA ASP A 83 -8.82 9.71 -20.66
C ASP A 83 -9.42 9.76 -19.24
N LEU A 84 -9.94 10.94 -18.87
CA LEU A 84 -10.54 11.18 -17.54
C LEU A 84 -11.62 10.13 -17.19
N THR A 85 -12.36 9.66 -18.19
CA THR A 85 -13.41 8.63 -18.01
C THR A 85 -12.78 7.30 -17.58
N SER A 86 -11.74 6.85 -18.26
CA SER A 86 -11.01 5.62 -17.93
C SER A 86 -10.37 5.70 -16.54
N PHE A 87 -9.81 6.87 -16.20
CA PHE A 87 -9.27 7.13 -14.87
C PHE A 87 -10.37 7.04 -13.79
N CYS A 88 -11.52 7.69 -14.00
CA CYS A 88 -12.64 7.66 -13.05
C CYS A 88 -13.19 6.24 -12.88
N ILE A 89 -13.33 5.47 -13.95
CA ILE A 89 -13.76 4.06 -13.87
C ILE A 89 -12.77 3.24 -13.02
N ASN A 90 -11.48 3.35 -13.28
CA ASN A 90 -10.45 2.66 -12.50
C ASN A 90 -10.47 3.05 -11.02
N ALA A 91 -10.58 4.34 -10.73
CA ALA A 91 -10.67 4.86 -9.37
C ALA A 91 -11.91 4.34 -8.64
N LEU A 92 -13.07 4.34 -9.29
CA LEU A 92 -14.30 3.78 -8.74
C LEU A 92 -14.19 2.27 -8.48
N CYS A 93 -13.61 1.52 -9.40
CA CYS A 93 -13.35 0.09 -9.20
C CYS A 93 -12.43 -0.16 -7.99
N GLN A 94 -11.35 0.60 -7.86
CA GLN A 94 -10.46 0.51 -6.69
C GLN A 94 -11.19 0.86 -5.39
N ILE A 95 -11.92 1.95 -5.34
CA ILE A 95 -12.71 2.35 -4.17
C ILE A 95 -13.72 1.25 -3.81
N ALA A 96 -14.44 0.71 -4.79
CA ALA A 96 -15.42 -0.36 -4.56
C ALA A 96 -14.77 -1.62 -3.93
N LEU A 97 -13.54 -1.95 -4.32
CA LEU A 97 -12.78 -3.05 -3.72
C LEU A 97 -12.40 -2.80 -2.27
N TYR A 98 -12.21 -1.56 -1.84
CA TYR A 98 -11.83 -1.21 -0.46
C TYR A 98 -13.02 -0.98 0.47
N VAL A 99 -14.20 -0.64 -0.07
CA VAL A 99 -15.39 -0.33 0.73
C VAL A 99 -15.75 -1.40 1.77
N PRO A 100 -15.74 -2.72 1.47
CA PRO A 100 -16.03 -3.74 2.47
C PRO A 100 -15.05 -3.72 3.66
N PHE A 101 -13.75 -3.51 3.41
CA PHE A 101 -12.76 -3.40 4.48
C PHE A 101 -12.99 -2.17 5.33
N LEU A 102 -13.32 -1.05 4.71
CA LEU A 102 -13.62 0.20 5.41
C LEU A 102 -14.89 0.04 6.27
N ILE A 103 -15.95 -0.57 5.74
CA ILE A 103 -17.19 -0.84 6.50
C ILE A 103 -16.90 -1.73 7.71
N ILE A 104 -16.11 -2.80 7.53
CA ILE A 104 -15.72 -3.67 8.63
C ILE A 104 -14.94 -2.86 9.67
N TYR A 105 -13.96 -2.06 9.24
CA TYR A 105 -13.16 -1.23 10.13
C TYR A 105 -14.01 -0.23 10.93
N LEU A 106 -14.95 0.46 10.29
CA LEU A 106 -15.84 1.44 10.94
C LEU A 106 -16.82 0.82 11.94
N ARG A 107 -17.16 -0.46 11.77
CA ARG A 107 -18.03 -1.20 12.72
C ARG A 107 -17.30 -1.77 13.93
N LEU A 108 -15.97 -1.68 13.96
CA LEU A 108 -15.21 -2.17 15.10
C LEU A 108 -15.29 -1.16 16.25
N PRO A 109 -15.40 -1.63 17.50
CA PRO A 109 -15.43 -0.75 18.64
C PRO A 109 -14.15 0.09 18.71
N SER A 110 -14.30 1.40 18.70
CA SER A 110 -13.18 2.34 18.86
C SER A 110 -12.57 2.14 20.26
N ARG A 111 -11.31 1.74 20.31
CA ARG A 111 -10.54 1.80 21.56
C ARG A 111 -9.95 3.20 21.69
N ASN A 112 -10.52 4.00 22.57
CA ASN A 112 -9.95 5.29 22.98
C ASN A 112 -8.66 5.02 23.76
N TYR A 113 -7.51 5.15 23.11
CA TYR A 113 -6.24 5.22 23.83
C TYR A 113 -6.00 6.67 24.25
N PRO A 114 -5.88 6.95 25.54
CA PRO A 114 -5.58 8.29 26.02
C PRO A 114 -4.18 8.69 25.56
N SER A 115 -4.08 9.66 24.67
CA SER A 115 -2.82 10.27 24.28
C SER A 115 -2.96 11.78 24.38
N SER A 116 -1.99 12.44 25.02
CA SER A 116 -1.91 13.91 25.04
C SER A 116 -1.68 14.41 23.61
N GLY A 117 -2.34 15.52 23.23
CA GLY A 117 -2.23 16.11 21.89
C GLY A 117 -0.78 16.41 21.48
N GLY A 118 0.04 16.91 22.38
CA GLY A 118 1.45 17.20 22.10
C GLY A 118 2.27 15.97 21.71
N ARG A 119 2.06 14.82 22.37
CA ARG A 119 2.73 13.56 21.98
C ARG A 119 2.36 13.10 20.57
N LYS A 120 1.12 13.35 20.12
CA LYS A 120 0.67 13.01 18.77
C LYS A 120 1.44 13.80 17.71
N VAL A 121 1.62 15.10 17.91
CA VAL A 121 2.37 15.95 16.97
C VAL A 121 3.83 15.49 16.88
N CYS A 122 4.49 15.24 18.01
CA CYS A 122 5.87 14.73 18.02
C CYS A 122 6.00 13.39 17.27
N TRP A 123 5.02 12.49 17.40
CA TRP A 123 5.03 11.23 16.67
C TRP A 123 4.86 11.46 15.16
N ILE A 124 3.91 12.31 14.73
CA ILE A 124 3.73 12.65 13.33
C ILE A 124 5.03 13.20 12.74
N LEU A 125 5.63 14.19 13.37
CA LEU A 125 6.87 14.80 12.87
C LEU A 125 8.04 13.80 12.86
N GLY A 126 8.22 13.04 13.93
CA GLY A 126 9.30 12.07 14.04
C GLY A 126 9.18 10.92 13.00
N PHE A 127 7.98 10.39 12.82
CA PHE A 127 7.75 9.33 11.81
C PHE A 127 7.82 9.87 10.38
N LEU A 128 7.34 11.08 10.12
CA LEU A 128 7.43 11.72 8.80
C LEU A 128 8.90 11.92 8.41
N LEU A 129 9.74 12.46 9.30
CA LEU A 129 11.18 12.57 9.05
C LEU A 129 11.81 11.20 8.80
N LEU A 130 11.44 10.19 9.59
CA LEU A 130 11.94 8.83 9.40
C LEU A 130 11.55 8.23 8.04
N MET A 131 10.41 8.62 7.46
CA MET A 131 9.98 8.19 6.14
C MET A 131 10.72 8.92 5.01
N LEU A 132 10.98 10.21 5.18
CA LEU A 132 11.63 11.03 4.15
C LEU A 132 13.13 10.71 4.03
N ILE A 133 13.84 10.50 5.15
CA ILE A 133 15.28 10.28 5.16
C ILE A 133 15.71 9.07 4.30
N PRO A 134 15.13 7.86 4.43
CA PRO A 134 15.51 6.73 3.59
C PRO A 134 15.32 7.01 2.11
N GLY A 135 14.23 7.65 1.71
CA GLY A 135 13.96 8.04 0.32
C GLY A 135 15.07 8.97 -0.21
N MET A 136 15.40 10.02 0.54
CA MET A 136 16.47 10.96 0.18
C MET A 136 17.85 10.29 0.09
N VAL A 137 18.15 9.37 1.00
CA VAL A 137 19.43 8.62 0.97
C VAL A 137 19.51 7.71 -0.24
N LEU A 138 18.45 6.97 -0.55
CA LEU A 138 18.42 6.07 -1.71
C LEU A 138 18.53 6.85 -3.03
N GLU A 139 17.89 8.02 -3.13
CA GLU A 139 18.01 8.93 -4.26
C GLU A 139 19.43 9.49 -4.39
N ALA A 140 20.02 9.97 -3.29
CA ALA A 140 21.40 10.46 -3.29
C ALA A 140 22.43 9.38 -3.67
N LEU A 141 22.16 8.12 -3.35
CA LEU A 141 22.97 6.97 -3.74
C LEU A 141 22.63 6.44 -5.15
N LYS A 142 21.66 7.06 -5.84
CA LYS A 142 21.20 6.66 -7.18
C LYS A 142 20.77 5.18 -7.27
N ILE A 143 20.15 4.68 -6.20
CA ILE A 143 19.68 3.28 -6.16
C ILE A 143 18.58 3.01 -7.17
N PRO A 144 17.56 3.89 -7.38
CA PRO A 144 16.56 3.71 -8.43
C PRO A 144 17.17 3.59 -9.82
N GLU A 145 18.12 4.46 -10.17
CA GLU A 145 18.81 4.44 -11.48
C GLU A 145 19.66 3.19 -11.65
N TRP A 146 20.36 2.76 -10.60
CA TRP A 146 21.15 1.53 -10.62
C TRP A 146 20.25 0.29 -10.86
N ILE A 147 19.08 0.23 -10.21
CA ILE A 147 18.10 -0.84 -10.44
C ILE A 147 17.58 -0.76 -11.89
N ALA A 148 17.28 0.44 -12.39
CA ALA A 148 16.83 0.66 -13.77
C ALA A 148 17.86 0.17 -14.79
N GLU A 149 19.13 0.47 -14.59
CA GLU A 149 20.24 0.06 -15.45
C GLU A 149 20.37 -1.47 -15.53
N ILE A 150 20.27 -2.17 -14.41
CA ILE A 150 20.39 -3.64 -14.36
C ILE A 150 19.15 -4.33 -14.92
N THR A 151 17.96 -3.81 -14.62
CA THR A 151 16.71 -4.49 -14.94
C THR A 151 16.06 -4.03 -16.24
N GLY A 152 16.42 -2.84 -16.71
CA GLY A 152 15.73 -2.13 -17.81
C GLY A 152 14.35 -1.58 -17.39
N ALA A 153 14.07 -1.50 -16.07
CA ALA A 153 12.82 -0.94 -15.57
C ALA A 153 12.81 0.61 -15.69
N PRO A 154 11.62 1.22 -15.86
CA PRO A 154 11.52 2.67 -15.86
C PRO A 154 11.88 3.25 -14.48
N VAL A 155 12.59 4.38 -14.45
CA VAL A 155 12.94 5.08 -13.20
C VAL A 155 11.69 5.74 -12.58
N LEU A 156 10.89 6.42 -13.41
CA LEU A 156 9.68 7.11 -12.98
C LEU A 156 8.47 6.18 -13.03
N GLN A 157 7.60 6.31 -12.06
CA GLN A 157 6.30 5.65 -12.07
C GLN A 157 5.34 6.42 -12.99
N ASP A 158 4.38 5.71 -13.59
CA ASP A 158 3.35 6.31 -14.45
C ASP A 158 2.54 7.38 -13.73
N VAL A 159 2.32 7.23 -12.43
CA VAL A 159 1.64 8.24 -11.61
C VAL A 159 2.39 9.57 -11.61
N VAL A 160 3.72 9.54 -11.61
CA VAL A 160 4.56 10.75 -11.64
C VAL A 160 4.42 11.46 -12.98
N THR A 161 4.54 10.72 -14.09
CA THR A 161 4.39 11.28 -15.45
C THR A 161 2.96 11.79 -15.67
N THR A 162 1.94 11.07 -15.19
CA THR A 162 0.54 11.50 -15.30
C THR A 162 0.27 12.79 -14.50
N ILE A 163 0.82 12.94 -13.29
CA ILE A 163 0.70 14.19 -12.51
C ILE A 163 1.47 15.32 -13.20
N LYS A 164 2.62 15.04 -13.82
CA LYS A 164 3.44 16.06 -14.48
C LYS A 164 2.81 16.53 -15.79
N ASP A 165 2.39 15.62 -16.64
CA ASP A 165 2.04 15.89 -18.05
C ASP A 165 0.52 15.89 -18.34
N GLY A 166 -0.30 15.40 -17.41
CA GLY A 166 -1.76 15.30 -17.56
C GLY A 166 -2.49 16.65 -17.58
N THR A 167 -3.76 16.65 -18.00
CA THR A 167 -4.64 17.81 -17.90
C THR A 167 -4.88 18.21 -16.44
N ILE A 168 -5.34 19.44 -16.21
CA ILE A 168 -5.58 19.93 -14.83
C ILE A 168 -6.59 19.06 -14.07
N GLU A 169 -7.60 18.54 -14.76
CA GLU A 169 -8.61 17.66 -14.19
C GLU A 169 -8.00 16.33 -13.73
N ILE A 170 -7.14 15.73 -14.56
CA ILE A 170 -6.42 14.50 -14.24
C ILE A 170 -5.45 14.74 -13.09
N LYS A 171 -4.69 15.84 -13.09
CA LYS A 171 -3.80 16.22 -12.00
C LYS A 171 -4.54 16.30 -10.67
N ILE A 172 -5.67 17.02 -10.63
CA ILE A 172 -6.50 17.15 -9.44
C ILE A 172 -7.02 15.79 -8.99
N ALA A 173 -7.56 15.00 -9.91
CA ALA A 173 -8.10 13.67 -9.60
C ALA A 173 -7.01 12.73 -9.04
N MET A 174 -5.82 12.72 -9.64
CA MET A 174 -4.66 11.92 -9.19
C MET A 174 -4.19 12.35 -7.80
N VAL A 175 -4.09 13.66 -7.53
CA VAL A 175 -3.70 14.18 -6.22
C VAL A 175 -4.74 13.80 -5.15
N VAL A 176 -6.03 13.93 -5.44
CA VAL A 176 -7.09 13.50 -4.52
C VAL A 176 -7.01 12.00 -4.23
N MET A 177 -6.84 11.20 -5.26
CA MET A 177 -6.67 9.75 -5.09
C MET A 177 -5.43 9.42 -4.27
N ALA A 178 -4.27 9.97 -4.61
CA ALA A 178 -3.01 9.66 -3.96
C ALA A 178 -2.93 10.17 -2.51
N VAL A 179 -3.50 11.34 -2.21
CA VAL A 179 -3.36 11.97 -0.89
C VAL A 179 -4.48 11.59 0.07
N LEU A 180 -5.70 11.37 -0.42
CA LEU A 180 -6.85 11.12 0.46
C LEU A 180 -7.35 9.67 0.39
N VAL A 181 -7.58 9.14 -0.80
CA VAL A 181 -8.26 7.85 -0.96
C VAL A 181 -7.31 6.69 -0.75
N ALA A 182 -6.18 6.65 -1.46
CA ALA A 182 -5.20 5.57 -1.37
C ALA A 182 -4.69 5.38 0.08
N PRO A 183 -4.26 6.42 0.82
CA PRO A 183 -3.80 6.25 2.19
C PRO A 183 -4.81 5.58 3.12
N VAL A 184 -6.08 5.96 3.03
CA VAL A 184 -7.12 5.35 3.87
C VAL A 184 -7.32 3.89 3.51
N THR A 185 -7.47 3.60 2.24
CA THR A 185 -7.79 2.26 1.75
C THR A 185 -6.64 1.30 1.92
N GLU A 186 -5.42 1.73 1.61
CA GLU A 186 -4.21 0.93 1.73
C GLU A 186 -3.86 0.63 3.20
N GLU A 187 -3.94 1.62 4.10
CA GLU A 187 -3.65 1.37 5.51
C GLU A 187 -4.68 0.43 6.15
N VAL A 188 -5.97 0.58 5.80
CA VAL A 188 -7.00 -0.35 6.26
C VAL A 188 -6.69 -1.77 5.76
N TYR A 189 -6.32 -1.93 4.50
CA TYR A 189 -6.00 -3.24 3.93
C TYR A 189 -4.69 -3.83 4.49
N PHE A 190 -3.57 -3.11 4.35
CA PHE A 190 -2.26 -3.64 4.71
C PHE A 190 -2.05 -3.74 6.21
N ARG A 191 -2.33 -2.68 6.99
CA ARG A 191 -2.11 -2.66 8.44
C ARG A 191 -3.31 -3.24 9.19
N GLY A 192 -4.51 -2.92 8.70
CA GLY A 192 -5.75 -3.45 9.28
C GLY A 192 -5.92 -4.95 9.10
N PHE A 193 -5.64 -5.50 7.93
CA PHE A 193 -5.90 -6.91 7.61
C PHE A 193 -4.62 -7.72 7.40
N VAL A 194 -3.82 -7.44 6.36
CA VAL A 194 -2.67 -8.28 5.98
C VAL A 194 -1.69 -8.44 7.13
N TYR A 195 -1.20 -7.34 7.70
CA TYR A 195 -0.27 -7.35 8.82
C TYR A 195 -0.83 -8.08 10.03
N ASN A 196 -2.08 -7.84 10.40
CA ASN A 196 -2.70 -8.49 11.55
C ASN A 196 -2.96 -9.98 11.33
N ILE A 197 -3.25 -10.42 10.10
CA ILE A 197 -3.35 -11.85 9.77
C ILE A 197 -1.98 -12.52 9.94
N LEU A 198 -0.95 -11.95 9.32
CA LEU A 198 0.43 -12.47 9.43
C LEU A 198 0.90 -12.53 10.87
N LYS A 199 0.58 -11.51 11.67
CA LYS A 199 0.94 -11.42 13.09
C LYS A 199 0.31 -12.51 13.98
N LYS A 200 -0.80 -13.12 13.54
CA LYS A 200 -1.39 -14.28 14.24
C LYS A 200 -0.52 -15.54 14.10
N TRP A 201 0.26 -15.64 13.04
CA TRP A 201 1.05 -16.83 12.68
C TRP A 201 2.53 -16.68 12.97
N THR A 202 2.98 -15.43 13.05
CA THR A 202 4.38 -15.08 13.25
C THR A 202 4.51 -14.10 14.42
N SER A 203 5.71 -13.58 14.64
CA SER A 203 5.91 -12.43 15.53
C SER A 203 5.72 -11.10 14.76
N PRO A 204 5.63 -9.95 15.46
CA PRO A 204 5.42 -8.65 14.82
C PRO A 204 6.45 -8.30 13.74
N VAL A 205 7.72 -8.64 13.94
CA VAL A 205 8.80 -8.26 13.00
C VAL A 205 8.70 -9.02 11.67
N PRO A 206 8.62 -10.37 11.61
CA PRO A 206 8.40 -11.06 10.35
C PRO A 206 7.09 -10.67 9.67
N ALA A 207 6.02 -10.42 10.42
CA ALA A 207 4.76 -9.96 9.87
C ALA A 207 4.91 -8.58 9.20
N ALA A 208 5.65 -7.65 9.83
CA ALA A 208 5.91 -6.34 9.27
C ALA A 208 6.74 -6.45 7.98
N VAL A 209 7.80 -7.26 7.98
CA VAL A 209 8.64 -7.47 6.79
C VAL A 209 7.82 -8.04 5.63
N ALA A 210 7.07 -9.12 5.86
CA ALA A 210 6.27 -9.75 4.82
C ALA A 210 5.15 -8.84 4.30
N SER A 211 4.43 -8.13 5.18
CA SER A 211 3.39 -7.17 4.78
C SER A 211 3.96 -5.99 4.00
N SER A 212 5.15 -5.50 4.39
CA SER A 212 5.81 -4.37 3.73
C SER A 212 6.36 -4.74 2.37
N PHE A 213 6.94 -5.92 2.24
CA PHE A 213 7.39 -6.45 0.95
C PHE A 213 6.20 -6.66 0.01
N PHE A 214 5.10 -7.23 0.51
CA PHE A 214 3.87 -7.36 -0.27
C PHE A 214 3.32 -6.00 -0.70
N PHE A 215 3.33 -4.99 0.18
CA PHE A 215 2.95 -3.62 -0.17
C PHE A 215 3.79 -3.08 -1.35
N ALA A 216 5.10 -3.26 -1.32
CA ALA A 216 5.98 -2.79 -2.38
C ALA A 216 5.75 -3.51 -3.72
N ILE A 217 5.55 -4.85 -3.67
CA ILE A 217 5.33 -5.64 -4.89
C ILE A 217 4.06 -5.22 -5.63
N VAL A 218 2.96 -4.98 -4.91
CA VAL A 218 1.69 -4.62 -5.56
C VAL A 218 1.74 -3.26 -6.26
N HIS A 219 2.73 -2.42 -5.98
CA HIS A 219 2.95 -1.18 -6.71
C HIS A 219 3.63 -1.40 -8.08
N ALA A 220 4.07 -2.63 -8.39
CA ALA A 220 4.63 -3.03 -9.69
C ALA A 220 5.82 -2.16 -10.18
N SER A 221 6.54 -1.51 -9.29
CA SER A 221 7.71 -0.68 -9.60
C SER A 221 8.97 -1.24 -8.96
N LEU A 222 9.89 -1.76 -9.78
CA LEU A 222 11.15 -2.33 -9.27
C LEU A 222 12.07 -1.26 -8.68
N THR A 223 12.15 -0.10 -9.31
CA THR A 223 12.97 1.04 -8.85
C THR A 223 12.51 1.59 -7.51
N GLN A 224 11.21 1.50 -7.23
CA GLN A 224 10.60 1.94 -5.99
C GLN A 224 10.41 0.81 -4.95
N ALA A 225 10.77 -0.43 -5.26
CA ALA A 225 10.53 -1.57 -4.37
C ALA A 225 11.21 -1.41 -3.00
N ILE A 226 12.46 -0.92 -2.97
CA ILE A 226 13.19 -0.68 -1.72
C ILE A 226 12.60 0.50 -0.94
N PRO A 227 12.43 1.71 -1.51
CA PRO A 227 11.77 2.83 -0.84
C PRO A 227 10.40 2.47 -0.27
N LEU A 228 9.54 1.82 -1.07
CA LEU A 228 8.19 1.43 -0.65
C LEU A 228 8.20 0.38 0.47
N THR A 229 9.14 -0.57 0.45
CA THR A 229 9.30 -1.54 1.55
C THR A 229 9.68 -0.84 2.84
N LEU A 230 10.65 0.09 2.80
CA LEU A 230 11.08 0.85 3.99
C LEU A 230 9.95 1.75 4.51
N PHE A 231 9.26 2.45 3.62
CA PHE A 231 8.07 3.22 3.96
C PHE A 231 7.03 2.36 4.69
N ALA A 232 6.71 1.19 4.12
CA ALA A 232 5.71 0.28 4.68
C ALA A 232 6.13 -0.32 6.03
N LEU A 233 7.42 -0.58 6.25
CA LEU A 233 7.95 -1.00 7.56
C LEU A 233 7.75 0.08 8.64
N ILE A 234 8.02 1.33 8.30
CA ILE A 234 7.82 2.46 9.20
C ILE A 234 6.33 2.62 9.53
N GLN A 235 5.44 2.42 8.55
CA GLN A 235 3.99 2.42 8.75
C GLN A 235 3.52 1.30 9.69
N CYS A 236 4.08 0.08 9.59
CA CYS A 236 3.81 -0.99 10.55
C CYS A 236 4.25 -0.60 11.97
N TRP A 237 5.41 0.05 12.10
CA TRP A 237 5.88 0.54 13.40
C TRP A 237 5.00 1.66 13.96
N ALA A 238 4.59 2.62 13.13
CA ALA A 238 3.65 3.67 13.51
C ALA A 238 2.31 3.08 13.99
N TYR A 239 1.79 2.06 13.29
CA TYR A 239 0.60 1.34 13.66
C TYR A 239 0.72 0.66 15.04
N GLU A 240 1.83 -0.03 15.31
CA GLU A 240 2.09 -0.67 16.61
C GLU A 240 2.20 0.36 17.75
N LYS A 241 2.83 1.50 17.48
CA LYS A 241 2.97 2.59 18.46
C LYS A 241 1.64 3.26 18.79
N ALA A 242 0.84 3.54 17.76
CA ALA A 242 -0.46 4.20 17.95
C ALA A 242 -1.55 3.21 18.38
N ARG A 243 -1.37 1.91 18.14
CA ARG A 243 -2.40 0.89 18.29
C ARG A 243 -3.72 1.25 17.58
N SER A 244 -3.62 1.97 16.48
CA SER A 244 -4.72 2.52 15.71
C SER A 244 -4.26 2.89 14.31
N LEU A 245 -5.16 2.88 13.32
CA LEU A 245 -4.84 3.25 11.94
C LEU A 245 -4.72 4.76 11.72
N TRP A 246 -5.17 5.61 12.66
CA TRP A 246 -5.13 7.06 12.46
C TRP A 246 -3.72 7.60 12.16
N LEU A 247 -2.69 7.12 12.87
CA LEU A 247 -1.33 7.60 12.70
C LEU A 247 -0.74 7.19 11.35
N PRO A 248 -0.73 5.89 10.95
CA PRO A 248 -0.25 5.52 9.62
C PRO A 248 -1.05 6.18 8.49
N ILE A 249 -2.39 6.35 8.61
CA ILE A 249 -3.18 7.06 7.60
C ILE A 249 -2.70 8.52 7.46
N VAL A 250 -2.58 9.26 8.56
CA VAL A 250 -2.12 10.67 8.50
C VAL A 250 -0.70 10.76 7.95
N LEU A 251 0.21 9.89 8.38
CA LEU A 251 1.58 9.86 7.88
C LEU A 251 1.64 9.57 6.39
N HIS A 252 0.83 8.64 5.91
CA HIS A 252 0.74 8.29 4.49
C HIS A 252 0.18 9.47 3.68
N MET A 253 -0.88 10.12 4.15
CA MET A 253 -1.42 11.34 3.52
C MET A 253 -0.36 12.43 3.42
N LEU A 254 0.39 12.68 4.48
CA LEU A 254 1.45 13.69 4.49
C LEU A 254 2.60 13.32 3.56
N PHE A 255 3.03 12.05 3.57
CA PHE A 255 4.09 11.58 2.68
C PHE A 255 3.69 11.73 1.21
N ASN A 256 2.52 11.24 0.82
CA ASN A 256 2.04 11.37 -0.56
C ASN A 256 1.78 12.83 -0.94
N GLY A 257 1.26 13.64 -0.01
CA GLY A 257 1.07 15.08 -0.21
C GLY A 257 2.39 15.81 -0.48
N THR A 258 3.45 15.53 0.29
CA THR A 258 4.77 16.12 0.04
C THR A 258 5.36 15.64 -1.28
N SER A 259 5.17 14.38 -1.65
CA SER A 259 5.61 13.84 -2.94
C SER A 259 4.88 14.50 -4.12
N CYS A 260 3.55 14.64 -4.03
CA CYS A 260 2.77 15.35 -5.06
C CYS A 260 3.21 16.82 -5.21
N LEU A 261 3.48 17.51 -4.11
CA LEU A 261 4.00 18.88 -4.15
C LEU A 261 5.38 18.94 -4.81
N ALA A 262 6.26 17.99 -4.48
CA ALA A 262 7.57 17.91 -5.14
C ALA A 262 7.45 17.69 -6.65
N ILE A 263 6.57 16.76 -7.08
CA ILE A 263 6.32 16.50 -8.52
C ILE A 263 5.79 17.75 -9.21
N LEU A 264 4.86 18.48 -8.62
CA LEU A 264 4.22 19.62 -9.24
C LEU A 264 5.10 20.87 -9.32
N PHE A 265 6.04 21.04 -8.39
CA PHE A 265 6.78 22.31 -8.24
C PHE A 265 8.30 22.20 -8.30
N LEU A 266 8.88 21.00 -8.13
CA LEU A 266 10.33 20.82 -8.02
C LEU A 266 10.94 19.92 -9.10
N ILE A 267 10.13 19.14 -9.81
CA ILE A 267 10.60 18.25 -10.88
C ILE A 267 10.25 18.91 -12.22
N ASP A 268 11.26 19.43 -12.93
CA ASP A 268 11.16 20.00 -14.28
C ASP A 268 10.96 18.93 -15.34
#